data_dc56f0f21e314996d7965eb184dafbd2
#
_entry.id   dc56f0f21e314996d7965eb184dafbd2
#
_cell.length_a   1.000
_cell.length_b   1.000
_cell.length_c   1.000
_cell.angle_alpha   90.00
_cell.angle_beta   90.00
_cell.angle_gamma   90.00
#
_symmetry.space_group_name_H-M   'P 1'
#
loop_
_entity.id
_entity.type
_entity.pdbx_description
1 polymer ?
#
loop_
_entity_poly.entity_id
_entity_poly.type
_entity_poly.pdbx_seq_one_letter_code
_entity_poly.pdbx_strand_id
1 'polypeptide(L)'
;DESPAKEAGITVGCYITAVDGTDVKSLGGVDDIQTRLRGESGMSVNVTWLDSEATEHTVDLTHSGYSTTTVDFQMLQGNVGYIRIRQFDASTPSELDYAIRSLSANNALSLVFDLRDNGGGLLDDALSCIDLVAPEGTLAYAEDQNGTRTVLGSSTGDSVISQPTVCLVNENTASAAELFASS
;
A
#
# COMPACT_ATOMS: atom_id res chain seq x y z
N ASP A 1 14.49 -0.25 7.93
CA ASP A 1 14.30 -1.18 6.80
C ASP A 1 15.31 -2.33 6.89
N GLU A 2 14.89 -3.47 7.37
CA GLU A 2 15.67 -4.70 7.46
C GLU A 2 15.18 -5.70 6.40
N SER A 3 15.07 -5.26 5.12
CA SER A 3 14.63 -6.13 4.04
C SER A 3 15.78 -7.02 3.56
N PRO A 4 15.52 -8.29 3.17
CA PRO A 4 16.54 -9.17 2.59
C PRO A 4 17.26 -8.56 1.39
N ALA A 5 16.56 -7.78 0.58
CA ALA A 5 17.14 -7.08 -0.56
C ALA A 5 18.18 -6.03 -0.12
N LYS A 6 17.88 -5.25 0.92
CA LYS A 6 18.82 -4.26 1.45
C LYS A 6 20.04 -4.90 2.12
N GLU A 7 19.84 -5.97 2.87
CA GLU A 7 20.95 -6.75 3.46
C GLU A 7 21.87 -7.33 2.40
N ALA A 8 21.31 -7.70 1.23
CA ALA A 8 22.08 -8.16 0.07
C ALA A 8 22.74 -7.03 -0.73
N GLY A 9 22.55 -5.75 -0.34
CA GLY A 9 23.14 -4.60 -1.03
C GLY A 9 22.30 -4.04 -2.19
N ILE A 10 21.07 -4.52 -2.39
CA ILE A 10 20.14 -3.95 -3.38
C ILE A 10 19.54 -2.67 -2.79
N THR A 11 19.95 -1.54 -3.35
CA THR A 11 19.53 -0.19 -2.89
C THR A 11 18.85 0.57 -4.02
N VAL A 12 18.28 1.73 -3.66
CA VAL A 12 17.70 2.64 -4.67
C VAL A 12 18.78 3.03 -5.69
N GLY A 13 18.46 2.86 -6.98
CA GLY A 13 19.37 3.11 -8.10
C GLY A 13 20.01 1.85 -8.68
N CYS A 14 19.86 0.67 -8.05
CA CYS A 14 20.22 -0.61 -8.64
C CYS A 14 19.23 -1.02 -9.74
N TYR A 15 19.72 -1.77 -10.74
CA TYR A 15 18.90 -2.27 -11.86
C TYR A 15 18.82 -3.79 -11.79
N ILE A 16 17.63 -4.35 -11.57
CA ILE A 16 17.42 -5.81 -11.66
C ILE A 16 17.50 -6.20 -13.11
N THR A 17 18.39 -7.18 -13.43
CA THR A 17 18.61 -7.69 -14.79
C THR A 17 18.04 -9.08 -15.01
N ALA A 18 17.96 -9.93 -13.97
CA ALA A 18 17.32 -11.23 -14.07
C ALA A 18 16.63 -11.64 -12.75
N VAL A 19 15.58 -12.46 -12.86
CA VAL A 19 14.89 -13.09 -11.76
C VAL A 19 14.78 -14.59 -12.07
N ASP A 20 15.24 -15.46 -11.15
CA ASP A 20 15.32 -16.90 -11.33
C ASP A 20 15.99 -17.29 -12.66
N GLY A 21 17.09 -16.60 -13.00
CA GLY A 21 17.84 -16.81 -14.24
C GLY A 21 17.14 -16.33 -15.52
N THR A 22 15.95 -15.72 -15.40
CA THR A 22 15.23 -15.16 -16.56
C THR A 22 15.52 -13.68 -16.70
N ASP A 23 16.08 -13.25 -17.85
CA ASP A 23 16.33 -11.84 -18.17
C ASP A 23 15.02 -11.05 -18.11
N VAL A 24 14.99 -9.95 -17.34
CA VAL A 24 13.82 -9.09 -17.16
C VAL A 24 13.31 -8.48 -18.48
N LYS A 25 14.17 -8.32 -19.49
CA LYS A 25 13.78 -7.83 -20.81
C LYS A 25 12.93 -8.84 -21.59
N SER A 26 12.96 -10.11 -21.21
CA SER A 26 12.16 -11.16 -21.82
C SER A 26 10.78 -11.34 -21.15
N LEU A 27 10.55 -10.62 -20.04
CA LEU A 27 9.30 -10.64 -19.31
C LEU A 27 8.29 -9.64 -19.87
N GLY A 28 7.01 -9.82 -19.59
CA GLY A 28 5.89 -9.02 -20.12
C GLY A 28 5.78 -7.61 -19.50
N GLY A 29 6.75 -7.19 -18.71
CA GLY A 29 6.79 -5.87 -18.08
C GLY A 29 7.02 -5.91 -16.57
N VAL A 30 6.79 -4.78 -15.91
CA VAL A 30 7.04 -4.61 -14.48
C VAL A 30 6.17 -5.54 -13.63
N ASP A 31 4.92 -5.78 -14.03
CA ASP A 31 3.99 -6.65 -13.29
C ASP A 31 4.47 -8.11 -13.26
N ASP A 32 5.03 -8.60 -14.38
CA ASP A 32 5.61 -9.94 -14.45
C ASP A 32 6.86 -10.05 -13.54
N ILE A 33 7.69 -9.02 -13.53
CA ILE A 33 8.86 -8.96 -12.66
C ILE A 33 8.43 -8.97 -11.19
N GLN A 34 7.45 -8.15 -10.82
CA GLN A 34 6.91 -8.10 -9.46
C GLN A 34 6.30 -9.44 -9.03
N THR A 35 5.56 -10.09 -9.92
CA THR A 35 4.96 -11.41 -9.65
C THR A 35 6.02 -12.46 -9.36
N ARG A 36 7.14 -12.47 -10.10
CA ARG A 36 8.26 -13.39 -9.87
C ARG A 36 9.05 -13.08 -8.61
N LEU A 37 9.15 -11.78 -8.25
CA LEU A 37 9.81 -11.34 -7.02
C LEU A 37 8.97 -11.60 -5.77
N ARG A 38 7.67 -11.90 -5.90
CA ARG A 38 6.80 -12.27 -4.77
C ARG A 38 6.89 -13.77 -4.50
N GLY A 39 6.77 -14.15 -3.24
CA GLY A 39 6.75 -15.55 -2.82
C GLY A 39 6.30 -15.69 -1.38
N GLU A 40 5.99 -16.91 -0.98
CA GLU A 40 5.65 -17.24 0.41
C GLU A 40 6.88 -17.12 1.31
N SER A 41 6.67 -16.75 2.57
CA SER A 41 7.74 -16.68 3.58
C SER A 41 8.49 -18.00 3.66
N GLY A 42 9.82 -17.92 3.61
CA GLY A 42 10.73 -19.07 3.60
C GLY A 42 11.10 -19.59 2.20
N MET A 43 10.40 -19.15 1.14
CA MET A 43 10.82 -19.43 -0.25
C MET A 43 11.97 -18.51 -0.65
N SER A 44 12.80 -18.96 -1.59
CA SER A 44 13.91 -18.15 -2.11
C SER A 44 13.66 -17.77 -3.56
N VAL A 45 14.09 -16.57 -3.93
CA VAL A 45 14.14 -16.07 -5.30
C VAL A 45 15.57 -15.65 -5.64
N ASN A 46 16.08 -16.09 -6.78
CA ASN A 46 17.40 -15.70 -7.28
C ASN A 46 17.30 -14.36 -8.02
N VAL A 47 18.04 -13.35 -7.59
CA VAL A 47 18.02 -12.01 -8.20
C VAL A 47 19.40 -11.64 -8.69
N THR A 48 19.49 -11.23 -9.95
CA THR A 48 20.68 -10.63 -10.55
C THR A 48 20.44 -9.14 -10.80
N TRP A 49 21.37 -8.29 -10.38
CA TRP A 49 21.25 -6.83 -10.53
C TRP A 49 22.59 -6.18 -10.82
N LEU A 50 22.53 -4.95 -11.35
CA LEU A 50 23.67 -4.04 -11.50
C LEU A 50 23.61 -2.99 -10.40
N ASP A 51 24.73 -2.74 -9.75
CA ASP A 51 24.88 -1.62 -8.82
C ASP A 51 25.10 -0.27 -9.56
N SER A 52 25.31 0.79 -8.79
CA SER A 52 25.56 2.14 -9.36
C SER A 52 26.84 2.26 -10.19
N GLU A 53 27.75 1.30 -10.05
CA GLU A 53 29.01 1.22 -10.81
C GLU A 53 28.90 0.26 -12.01
N ALA A 54 27.68 -0.23 -12.30
CA ALA A 54 27.37 -1.23 -13.31
C ALA A 54 28.07 -2.59 -13.07
N THR A 55 28.42 -2.90 -11.83
CA THR A 55 28.92 -4.21 -11.46
C THR A 55 27.74 -5.16 -11.26
N GLU A 56 27.84 -6.37 -11.85
CA GLU A 56 26.81 -7.39 -11.74
C GLU A 56 26.98 -8.21 -10.47
N HIS A 57 25.85 -8.40 -9.78
CA HIS A 57 25.73 -9.19 -8.56
C HIS A 57 24.57 -10.18 -8.70
N THR A 58 24.69 -11.33 -8.06
CA THR A 58 23.61 -12.34 -7.97
C THR A 58 23.52 -12.86 -6.54
N VAL A 59 22.28 -12.98 -6.04
CA VAL A 59 22.01 -13.50 -4.70
C VAL A 59 20.70 -14.28 -4.66
N ASP A 60 20.61 -15.26 -3.78
CA ASP A 60 19.36 -15.89 -3.39
C ASP A 60 18.77 -15.11 -2.22
N LEU A 61 17.64 -14.47 -2.45
CA LEU A 61 16.88 -13.75 -1.42
C LEU A 61 15.82 -14.68 -0.85
N THR A 62 15.83 -14.87 0.45
CA THR A 62 14.77 -15.63 1.11
C THR A 62 13.63 -14.67 1.47
N HIS A 63 12.41 -15.00 1.04
CA HIS A 63 11.23 -14.25 1.43
C HIS A 63 11.05 -14.36 2.95
N SER A 64 11.17 -13.26 3.62
CA SER A 64 10.81 -13.14 5.03
C SER A 64 9.41 -12.56 5.13
N GLY A 65 8.63 -12.99 6.11
CA GLY A 65 7.37 -12.34 6.47
C GLY A 65 7.69 -10.96 7.04
N TYR A 66 8.02 -10.02 6.15
CA TYR A 66 8.31 -8.64 6.53
C TYR A 66 6.99 -7.89 6.58
N SER A 67 6.51 -7.63 7.79
CA SER A 67 5.41 -6.69 8.00
C SER A 67 5.99 -5.29 8.01
N THR A 68 5.90 -4.58 6.90
CA THR A 68 6.10 -3.13 6.89
C THR A 68 4.86 -2.50 7.49
N THR A 69 5.04 -1.64 8.48
CA THR A 69 3.96 -0.74 8.91
C THR A 69 3.51 0.08 7.71
N THR A 70 2.25 -0.08 7.32
CA THR A 70 1.66 0.62 6.17
C THR A 70 1.04 1.94 6.55
N VAL A 71 0.78 2.16 7.85
CA VAL A 71 0.15 3.37 8.39
C VAL A 71 1.06 4.02 9.41
N ASP A 72 1.52 5.25 9.11
CA ASP A 72 2.16 6.12 10.10
C ASP A 72 1.15 7.16 10.57
N PHE A 73 1.21 7.54 11.85
CA PHE A 73 0.35 8.60 12.37
C PHE A 73 1.03 9.44 13.44
N GLN A 74 0.59 10.68 13.54
CA GLN A 74 1.05 11.61 14.57
C GLN A 74 0.03 12.72 14.84
N MET A 75 0.08 13.29 16.03
CA MET A 75 -0.66 14.51 16.35
C MET A 75 0.16 15.73 15.93
N LEU A 76 -0.41 16.59 15.08
CA LEU A 76 0.17 17.88 14.71
C LEU A 76 -0.32 19.00 15.63
N GLN A 77 0.28 20.19 15.48
CA GLN A 77 -0.20 21.39 16.19
C GLN A 77 -1.66 21.70 15.87
N GLY A 78 -2.41 22.18 16.85
CA GLY A 78 -3.83 22.47 16.67
C GLY A 78 -4.74 21.26 16.77
N ASN A 79 -4.24 20.17 17.35
CA ASN A 79 -4.99 18.90 17.50
C ASN A 79 -5.46 18.32 16.16
N VAL A 80 -4.60 18.41 15.14
CA VAL A 80 -4.82 17.81 13.84
C VAL A 80 -4.16 16.42 13.84
N GLY A 81 -4.95 15.36 13.68
CA GLY A 81 -4.44 14.01 13.50
C GLY A 81 -3.97 13.82 12.06
N TYR A 82 -2.70 13.49 11.88
CA TYR A 82 -2.12 13.16 10.59
C TYR A 82 -1.91 11.65 10.49
N ILE A 83 -2.38 11.07 9.38
CA ILE A 83 -2.30 9.64 9.10
C ILE A 83 -1.79 9.48 7.67
N ARG A 84 -0.64 8.83 7.49
CA ARG A 84 -0.11 8.47 6.17
C ARG A 84 -0.34 7.00 5.92
N ILE A 85 -0.99 6.68 4.79
CA ILE A 85 -1.17 5.31 4.31
C ILE A 85 -0.24 5.12 3.12
N ARG A 86 0.74 4.21 3.25
CA ARG A 86 1.78 3.98 2.24
C ARG A 86 1.31 3.06 1.13
N GLN A 87 0.51 2.07 1.47
CA GLN A 87 -0.11 1.09 0.57
C GLN A 87 -1.27 0.40 1.29
N PHE A 88 -2.07 -0.38 0.55
CA PHE A 88 -3.14 -1.20 1.12
C PHE A 88 -2.75 -2.67 1.07
N ASP A 89 -2.56 -3.27 2.24
CA ASP A 89 -2.32 -4.70 2.43
C ASP A 89 -3.12 -5.23 3.63
N ALA A 90 -2.97 -6.52 3.93
CA ALA A 90 -3.74 -7.20 4.97
C ALA A 90 -3.58 -6.60 6.38
N SER A 91 -2.51 -5.86 6.67
CA SER A 91 -2.30 -5.20 7.96
C SER A 91 -2.94 -3.81 8.04
N THR A 92 -3.12 -3.16 6.89
CA THR A 92 -3.53 -1.75 6.79
C THR A 92 -4.85 -1.43 7.51
N PRO A 93 -5.93 -2.24 7.40
CA PRO A 93 -7.19 -1.93 8.09
C PRO A 93 -7.03 -1.86 9.61
N SER A 94 -6.30 -2.81 10.20
CA SER A 94 -6.08 -2.84 11.65
C SER A 94 -5.15 -1.71 12.13
N GLU A 95 -4.13 -1.38 11.35
CA GLU A 95 -3.23 -0.26 11.64
C GLU A 95 -3.94 1.08 11.54
N LEU A 96 -4.84 1.24 10.54
CA LEU A 96 -5.64 2.44 10.35
C LEU A 96 -6.65 2.63 11.49
N ASP A 97 -7.38 1.57 11.87
CA ASP A 97 -8.31 1.63 13.01
C ASP A 97 -7.58 2.04 14.29
N TYR A 98 -6.41 1.44 14.55
CA TYR A 98 -5.58 1.79 15.70
C TYR A 98 -5.13 3.26 15.66
N ALA A 99 -4.69 3.75 14.50
CA ALA A 99 -4.25 5.14 14.33
C ALA A 99 -5.39 6.14 14.61
N ILE A 100 -6.57 5.91 14.03
CA ILE A 100 -7.74 6.76 14.19
C ILE A 100 -8.18 6.79 15.67
N ARG A 101 -8.32 5.62 16.30
CA ARG A 101 -8.71 5.54 17.72
C ARG A 101 -7.70 6.19 18.63
N SER A 102 -6.40 6.00 18.37
CA SER A 102 -5.31 6.63 19.14
C SER A 102 -5.36 8.16 19.05
N LEU A 103 -5.52 8.71 17.84
CA LEU A 103 -5.63 10.15 17.63
C LEU A 103 -6.91 10.72 18.26
N SER A 104 -8.04 10.03 18.12
CA SER A 104 -9.31 10.43 18.73
C SER A 104 -9.24 10.44 20.28
N ALA A 105 -8.63 9.42 20.87
CA ALA A 105 -8.41 9.35 22.32
C ALA A 105 -7.49 10.48 22.84
N ASN A 106 -6.62 11.01 21.97
CA ASN A 106 -5.75 12.15 22.25
C ASN A 106 -6.37 13.49 21.79
N ASN A 107 -7.70 13.55 21.60
CA ASN A 107 -8.47 14.74 21.26
C ASN A 107 -8.10 15.38 19.92
N ALA A 108 -7.88 14.57 18.88
CA ALA A 108 -7.81 15.08 17.52
C ALA A 108 -9.14 15.74 17.13
N LEU A 109 -9.11 17.00 16.69
CA LEU A 109 -10.27 17.78 16.28
C LEU A 109 -10.56 17.65 14.77
N SER A 110 -9.58 17.21 13.98
CA SER A 110 -9.66 16.95 12.56
C SER A 110 -8.63 15.91 12.15
N LEU A 111 -8.83 15.27 11.00
CA LEU A 111 -7.93 14.24 10.47
C LEU A 111 -7.43 14.64 9.08
N VAL A 112 -6.18 14.31 8.79
CA VAL A 112 -5.57 14.42 7.46
C VAL A 112 -5.09 13.03 7.07
N PHE A 113 -5.66 12.47 6.01
CA PHE A 113 -5.17 11.25 5.37
C PHE A 113 -4.21 11.62 4.25
N ASP A 114 -2.98 11.13 4.31
CA ASP A 114 -1.96 11.37 3.30
C ASP A 114 -1.74 10.10 2.46
N LEU A 115 -2.20 10.16 1.22
CA LEU A 115 -2.06 9.11 0.19
C LEU A 115 -1.07 9.51 -0.90
N ARG A 116 -0.29 10.54 -0.71
CA ARG A 116 0.73 10.92 -1.69
C ARG A 116 1.76 9.80 -1.82
N ASP A 117 2.09 9.47 -3.06
CA ASP A 117 2.97 8.37 -3.44
C ASP A 117 2.44 6.95 -3.07
N ASN A 118 1.17 6.83 -2.74
CA ASN A 118 0.50 5.54 -2.54
C ASN A 118 -0.02 5.01 -3.89
N GLY A 119 0.62 3.99 -4.43
CA GLY A 119 0.23 3.34 -5.70
C GLY A 119 -0.96 2.39 -5.60
N GLY A 120 -1.63 2.30 -4.43
CA GLY A 120 -2.76 1.41 -4.19
C GLY A 120 -2.41 0.19 -3.36
N GLY A 121 -2.85 -0.98 -3.79
CA GLY A 121 -2.67 -2.26 -3.11
C GLY A 121 -3.87 -3.19 -3.28
N LEU A 122 -4.15 -4.00 -2.27
CA LEU A 122 -5.25 -4.96 -2.31
C LEU A 122 -6.61 -4.25 -2.17
N LEU A 123 -7.52 -4.54 -3.10
CA LEU A 123 -8.83 -3.89 -3.16
C LEU A 123 -9.67 -4.15 -1.90
N ASP A 124 -9.71 -5.40 -1.43
CA ASP A 124 -10.52 -5.79 -0.27
C ASP A 124 -10.03 -5.09 1.01
N ASP A 125 -8.71 -4.91 1.16
CA ASP A 125 -8.14 -4.20 2.30
C ASP A 125 -8.40 -2.69 2.21
N ALA A 126 -8.36 -2.11 1.01
CA ALA A 126 -8.76 -0.71 0.80
C ALA A 126 -10.25 -0.50 1.10
N LEU A 127 -11.14 -1.39 0.66
CA LEU A 127 -12.56 -1.34 0.99
C LEU A 127 -12.80 -1.44 2.51
N SER A 128 -12.04 -2.29 3.20
CA SER A 128 -12.08 -2.40 4.65
C SER A 128 -11.60 -1.11 5.35
N CYS A 129 -10.59 -0.44 4.79
CA CYS A 129 -10.14 0.87 5.28
C CYS A 129 -11.19 1.96 5.03
N ILE A 130 -11.85 1.95 3.87
CA ILE A 130 -12.92 2.91 3.54
C ILE A 130 -14.12 2.72 4.48
N ASP A 131 -14.50 1.47 4.81
CA ASP A 131 -15.60 1.18 5.73
C ASP A 131 -15.38 1.80 7.13
N LEU A 132 -14.13 1.91 7.58
CA LEU A 132 -13.79 2.58 8.85
C LEU A 132 -14.14 4.09 8.85
N VAL A 133 -14.17 4.72 7.69
CA VAL A 133 -14.27 6.19 7.58
C VAL A 133 -15.52 6.67 6.83
N ALA A 134 -16.11 5.82 6.00
CA ALA A 134 -17.26 6.18 5.18
C ALA A 134 -18.60 6.04 5.95
N PRO A 135 -19.63 6.82 5.59
CA PRO A 135 -20.99 6.58 6.06
C PRO A 135 -21.58 5.30 5.45
N GLU A 136 -22.76 4.89 5.94
CA GLU A 136 -23.51 3.76 5.35
C GLU A 136 -23.76 3.99 3.85
N GLY A 137 -23.45 2.98 3.05
CA GLY A 137 -23.68 3.03 1.60
C GLY A 137 -22.77 2.11 0.78
N THR A 138 -22.91 2.19 -0.53
CA THR A 138 -22.04 1.50 -1.47
C THR A 138 -20.70 2.20 -1.56
N LEU A 139 -19.62 1.49 -1.28
CA LEU A 139 -18.26 2.01 -1.33
C LEU A 139 -17.68 1.99 -2.75
N ALA A 140 -17.94 0.91 -3.48
CA ALA A 140 -17.46 0.75 -4.85
C ALA A 140 -18.34 -0.19 -5.64
N TYR A 141 -18.35 0.00 -6.96
CA TYR A 141 -18.94 -0.94 -7.90
C TYR A 141 -18.05 -1.05 -9.14
N ALA A 142 -18.05 -2.23 -9.76
CA ALA A 142 -17.52 -2.43 -11.11
C ALA A 142 -18.66 -2.24 -12.11
N GLU A 143 -18.39 -1.57 -13.24
CA GLU A 143 -19.33 -1.43 -14.35
C GLU A 143 -18.73 -2.09 -15.59
N ASP A 144 -19.46 -3.01 -16.21
CA ASP A 144 -19.05 -3.67 -17.43
C ASP A 144 -19.33 -2.79 -18.66
N GLN A 145 -18.88 -3.24 -19.84
CA GLN A 145 -19.07 -2.53 -21.10
C GLN A 145 -20.55 -2.35 -21.51
N ASN A 146 -21.49 -3.05 -20.88
CA ASN A 146 -22.92 -2.99 -21.11
C ASN A 146 -23.63 -2.08 -20.08
N GLY A 147 -22.89 -1.49 -19.14
CA GLY A 147 -23.43 -0.66 -18.06
C GLY A 147 -23.98 -1.45 -16.88
N THR A 148 -23.68 -2.76 -16.80
CA THR A 148 -24.10 -3.58 -15.64
C THR A 148 -23.17 -3.32 -14.47
N ARG A 149 -23.74 -2.96 -13.32
CA ARG A 149 -23.00 -2.66 -12.10
C ARG A 149 -23.01 -3.84 -11.14
N THR A 150 -21.83 -4.20 -10.65
CA THR A 150 -21.63 -5.17 -9.58
C THR A 150 -21.02 -4.46 -8.38
N VAL A 151 -21.68 -4.51 -7.22
CA VAL A 151 -21.16 -3.91 -5.99
C VAL A 151 -19.94 -4.69 -5.52
N LEU A 152 -18.84 -4.00 -5.29
CA LEU A 152 -17.58 -4.56 -4.81
C LEU A 152 -17.45 -4.46 -3.28
N GLY A 153 -18.09 -3.47 -2.65
CA GLY A 153 -18.10 -3.29 -1.21
C GLY A 153 -19.16 -2.28 -0.77
N SER A 154 -19.63 -2.45 0.46
CA SER A 154 -20.60 -1.56 1.09
C SER A 154 -20.20 -1.30 2.54
N SER A 155 -20.41 -0.06 3.02
CA SER A 155 -20.23 0.30 4.43
C SER A 155 -21.51 0.06 5.20
N THR A 156 -21.33 -0.41 6.44
CA THR A 156 -22.41 -0.55 7.43
C THR A 156 -22.76 0.76 8.13
N GLY A 157 -21.93 1.79 7.98
CA GLY A 157 -22.08 3.09 8.63
C GLY A 157 -21.52 3.14 10.05
N ASP A 158 -20.83 2.08 10.50
CA ASP A 158 -20.17 2.04 11.81
C ASP A 158 -18.81 2.79 11.79
N SER A 159 -18.76 3.91 11.07
CA SER A 159 -17.56 4.73 10.92
C SER A 159 -16.95 5.09 12.29
N VAL A 160 -15.64 4.91 12.40
CA VAL A 160 -14.87 5.24 13.63
C VAL A 160 -14.46 6.71 13.71
N ILE A 161 -14.81 7.52 12.68
CA ILE A 161 -14.50 8.95 12.64
C ILE A 161 -15.77 9.79 12.77
N SER A 162 -15.64 10.94 13.41
CA SER A 162 -16.68 11.98 13.49
C SER A 162 -16.11 13.37 13.20
N GLN A 163 -14.80 13.46 13.06
CA GLN A 163 -14.06 14.69 12.85
C GLN A 163 -14.07 15.09 11.38
N PRO A 164 -14.00 16.39 11.06
CA PRO A 164 -13.70 16.84 9.70
C PRO A 164 -12.42 16.23 9.16
N THR A 165 -12.44 15.78 7.92
CA THR A 165 -11.32 15.09 7.27
C THR A 165 -10.89 15.78 5.99
N VAL A 166 -9.59 15.63 5.65
CA VAL A 166 -8.99 16.03 4.38
C VAL A 166 -8.12 14.92 3.88
N CYS A 167 -8.16 14.63 2.58
CA CYS A 167 -7.29 13.68 1.92
C CYS A 167 -6.25 14.40 1.05
N LEU A 168 -4.97 14.06 1.19
CA LEU A 168 -3.87 14.56 0.37
C LEU A 168 -3.51 13.51 -0.67
N VAL A 169 -3.46 13.91 -1.92
CA VAL A 169 -3.11 13.07 -3.07
C VAL A 169 -2.08 13.78 -3.95
N ASN A 170 -1.39 13.03 -4.81
CA ASN A 170 -0.51 13.57 -5.86
C ASN A 170 -0.57 12.70 -7.11
N GLU A 171 0.29 12.99 -8.10
CA GLU A 171 0.37 12.29 -9.39
C GLU A 171 0.74 10.80 -9.26
N ASN A 172 1.29 10.38 -8.13
CA ASN A 172 1.66 8.99 -7.86
C ASN A 172 0.59 8.23 -7.05
N THR A 173 -0.49 8.92 -6.63
CA THR A 173 -1.64 8.26 -5.99
C THR A 173 -2.42 7.52 -7.06
N ALA A 174 -2.60 6.19 -6.90
CA ALA A 174 -3.21 5.37 -7.96
C ALA A 174 -4.06 4.22 -7.40
N SER A 175 -4.94 3.67 -8.28
CA SER A 175 -5.69 2.42 -8.03
C SER A 175 -6.53 2.48 -6.75
N ALA A 176 -6.35 1.53 -5.81
CA ALA A 176 -7.09 1.47 -4.53
C ALA A 176 -6.96 2.75 -3.69
N ALA A 177 -5.86 3.50 -3.83
CA ALA A 177 -5.68 4.79 -3.15
C ALA A 177 -6.57 5.89 -3.73
N GLU A 178 -6.85 5.87 -5.03
CA GLU A 178 -7.82 6.77 -5.64
C GLU A 178 -9.24 6.46 -5.17
N LEU A 179 -9.56 5.17 -5.00
CA LEU A 179 -10.84 4.74 -4.45
C LEU A 179 -11.04 5.26 -3.03
N PHE A 180 -10.05 5.12 -2.15
CA PHE A 180 -10.09 5.66 -0.79
C PHE A 180 -10.24 7.19 -0.79
N ALA A 181 -9.51 7.90 -1.66
CA ALA A 181 -9.56 9.36 -1.72
C ALA A 181 -10.88 9.90 -2.26
N SER A 182 -11.66 9.10 -3.00
CA SER A 182 -12.94 9.49 -3.62
C SER A 182 -14.17 9.11 -2.79
N SER A 183 -14.01 8.34 -1.74
CA SER A 183 -15.06 7.90 -0.82
C SER A 183 -15.27 8.90 0.31
#